data_e0bb3b4131985fcc34e8f48354f8d2e6
#
_entry.id   e0bb3b4131985fcc34e8f48354f8d2e6
#
_cell.length_a   1.000
_cell.length_b   1.000
_cell.length_c   1.000
_cell.angle_alpha   90.00
_cell.angle_beta   90.00
_cell.angle_gamma   90.00
#
_symmetry.space_group_name_H-M   'P 1'
#
loop_
_entity.id
_entity.type
_entity.pdbx_description
1 polymer ?
#
loop_
_entity_poly.entity_id
_entity_poly.type
_entity_poly.pdbx_seq_one_letter_code
_entity_poly.pdbx_strand_id
1 'polypeptide(L)'
;MRSRKFMIVSLFALIALIGFSTRVGAIGALAIGTTGNVVADGVAIGGSFDNPNLDDAIQQALRTCRSHFHVKKAAARCRIVRTFTRKCYAVAFDPKTGTPGFGWGLGPDVATATRQAMTHCQASAGKDRAQFCKIQDDITACDRHN
;
A
#
# COMPACT_ATOMS: atom_id res chain seq x y z
N MET A 1 6.53 -82.61 4.13
CA MET A 1 5.62 -81.54 3.73
C MET A 1 6.05 -80.23 4.44
N ARG A 2 6.74 -79.41 3.77
CA ARG A 2 7.24 -78.10 4.33
C ARG A 2 6.48 -76.93 3.68
N SER A 3 5.60 -76.33 4.47
CA SER A 3 4.86 -75.11 4.07
C SER A 3 5.78 -73.95 4.06
N ARG A 4 6.03 -73.27 2.89
CA ARG A 4 6.77 -72.00 2.76
C ARG A 4 5.75 -70.87 2.87
N LYS A 5 5.82 -70.20 3.99
CA LYS A 5 5.10 -68.92 4.18
C LYS A 5 5.81 -67.80 3.38
N PHE A 6 5.14 -67.30 2.34
CA PHE A 6 5.58 -66.10 1.62
C PHE A 6 5.25 -64.88 2.48
N MET A 7 6.31 -64.20 2.92
CA MET A 7 6.23 -62.95 3.64
C MET A 7 6.21 -61.79 2.60
N ILE A 8 5.02 -61.24 2.38
CA ILE A 8 4.85 -60.08 1.51
C ILE A 8 5.23 -58.83 2.33
N VAL A 9 6.40 -58.28 2.01
CA VAL A 9 6.83 -57.01 2.58
C VAL A 9 6.18 -55.89 1.76
N SER A 10 5.11 -55.28 2.32
CA SER A 10 4.51 -54.07 1.76
C SER A 10 5.42 -52.88 2.00
N LEU A 11 6.06 -52.44 0.94
CA LEU A 11 6.87 -51.20 0.94
C LEU A 11 5.92 -50.03 0.78
N PHE A 12 5.51 -49.40 1.88
CA PHE A 12 4.80 -48.11 1.87
C PHE A 12 5.78 -47.02 1.46
N ALA A 13 5.69 -46.61 0.19
CA ALA A 13 6.36 -45.41 -0.30
C ALA A 13 5.68 -44.18 0.31
N LEU A 14 6.31 -43.59 1.31
CA LEU A 14 5.92 -42.31 1.91
C LEU A 14 6.25 -41.19 0.90
N ILE A 15 5.30 -40.80 0.06
CA ILE A 15 5.45 -39.63 -0.81
C ILE A 15 5.33 -38.42 0.09
N ALA A 16 6.47 -37.85 0.46
CA ALA A 16 6.55 -36.53 1.10
C ALA A 16 6.08 -35.49 0.08
N LEU A 17 4.83 -35.03 0.21
CA LEU A 17 4.30 -33.86 -0.46
C LEU A 17 5.06 -32.63 0.09
N ILE A 18 6.18 -32.30 -0.54
CA ILE A 18 6.85 -31.02 -0.32
C ILE A 18 5.93 -29.96 -0.91
N GLY A 19 5.03 -29.44 -0.09
CA GLY A 19 4.22 -28.28 -0.42
C GLY A 19 5.15 -27.10 -0.70
N PHE A 20 5.40 -26.81 -1.96
CA PHE A 20 5.98 -25.53 -2.37
C PHE A 20 4.95 -24.44 -2.00
N SER A 21 5.06 -23.88 -0.80
CA SER A 21 4.40 -22.63 -0.48
C SER A 21 5.02 -21.58 -1.39
N THR A 22 4.41 -21.33 -2.53
CA THR A 22 4.68 -20.13 -3.31
C THR A 22 4.39 -18.96 -2.40
N ARG A 23 5.42 -18.27 -1.93
CA ARG A 23 5.26 -17.02 -1.21
C ARG A 23 4.66 -16.04 -2.19
N VAL A 24 3.35 -15.87 -2.11
CA VAL A 24 2.65 -14.81 -2.83
C VAL A 24 3.23 -13.52 -2.28
N GLY A 25 3.93 -12.78 -3.14
CA GLY A 25 4.51 -11.51 -2.76
C GLY A 25 3.40 -10.57 -2.32
N ALA A 26 3.53 -9.98 -1.13
CA ALA A 26 2.61 -8.95 -0.70
C ALA A 26 2.70 -7.76 -1.67
N ILE A 27 1.54 -7.22 -2.05
CA ILE A 27 1.45 -6.11 -3.02
C ILE A 27 0.68 -4.97 -2.37
N GLY A 28 1.25 -3.78 -2.48
CA GLY A 28 0.59 -2.54 -2.09
C GLY A 28 0.16 -1.71 -3.30
N ALA A 29 -0.80 -0.83 -3.07
CA ALA A 29 -1.22 0.18 -4.04
C ALA A 29 -1.53 1.50 -3.35
N LEU A 30 -1.27 2.60 -4.03
CA LEU A 30 -1.61 3.95 -3.60
C LEU A 30 -2.54 4.58 -4.63
N ALA A 31 -3.70 5.03 -4.17
CA ALA A 31 -4.68 5.76 -4.95
C ALA A 31 -4.78 7.20 -4.45
N ILE A 32 -4.87 8.14 -5.38
CA ILE A 32 -5.04 9.56 -5.09
C ILE A 32 -6.14 10.12 -5.99
N GLY A 33 -7.02 10.90 -5.38
CA GLY A 33 -8.05 11.68 -6.06
C GLY A 33 -7.80 13.16 -5.87
N THR A 34 -7.78 13.90 -6.96
CA THR A 34 -7.68 15.38 -6.97
C THR A 34 -8.34 15.93 -8.21
N THR A 35 -8.94 17.11 -8.09
CA THR A 35 -9.46 17.88 -9.22
C THR A 35 -8.39 18.79 -9.86
N GLY A 36 -7.20 18.83 -9.26
CA GLY A 36 -6.16 19.81 -9.57
C GLY A 36 -6.25 21.08 -8.71
N ASN A 37 -7.40 21.35 -8.10
CA ASN A 37 -7.57 22.46 -7.17
C ASN A 37 -7.62 21.96 -5.71
N VAL A 38 -6.44 21.65 -5.17
CA VAL A 38 -6.32 21.10 -3.79
C VAL A 38 -6.87 22.09 -2.75
N VAL A 39 -6.73 23.38 -2.99
CA VAL A 39 -7.20 24.43 -2.08
C VAL A 39 -8.73 24.39 -1.91
N ALA A 40 -9.46 24.25 -3.02
CA ALA A 40 -10.93 24.27 -2.99
C ALA A 40 -11.55 22.90 -2.72
N ASP A 41 -10.98 21.84 -3.26
CA ASP A 41 -11.62 20.53 -3.32
C ASP A 41 -10.92 19.46 -2.46
N GLY A 42 -9.75 19.77 -1.91
CA GLY A 42 -8.95 18.86 -1.12
C GLY A 42 -8.29 17.74 -1.94
N VAL A 43 -7.81 16.72 -1.22
CA VAL A 43 -7.23 15.49 -1.78
C VAL A 43 -7.84 14.29 -1.07
N ALA A 44 -8.22 13.28 -1.82
CA ALA A 44 -8.61 11.97 -1.30
C ALA A 44 -7.46 10.99 -1.48
N ILE A 45 -7.20 10.15 -0.48
CA ILE A 45 -6.11 9.19 -0.51
C ILE A 45 -6.59 7.83 -0.05
N GLY A 46 -6.11 6.79 -0.70
CA GLY A 46 -6.30 5.42 -0.26
C GLY A 46 -5.06 4.61 -0.51
N GLY A 47 -4.60 3.94 0.53
CA GLY A 47 -3.50 3.00 0.46
C GLY A 47 -3.97 1.58 0.73
N SER A 48 -3.23 0.64 0.22
CA SER A 48 -3.34 -0.77 0.56
C SER A 48 -1.96 -1.39 0.65
N PHE A 49 -1.81 -2.42 1.44
CA PHE A 49 -0.56 -3.15 1.64
C PHE A 49 -0.85 -4.60 2.01
N ASP A 50 0.15 -5.45 1.90
CA ASP A 50 0.08 -6.88 2.26
C ASP A 50 -1.05 -7.65 1.53
N ASN A 51 -1.40 -7.24 0.31
CA ASN A 51 -2.42 -7.94 -0.47
C ASN A 51 -1.82 -9.15 -1.22
N PRO A 52 -2.60 -10.25 -1.35
CA PRO A 52 -2.12 -11.46 -2.00
C PRO A 52 -1.94 -11.33 -3.52
N ASN A 53 -2.64 -10.39 -4.14
CA ASN A 53 -2.57 -10.13 -5.57
C ASN A 53 -2.78 -8.65 -5.90
N LEU A 54 -2.46 -8.30 -7.15
CA LEU A 54 -2.51 -6.92 -7.62
C LEU A 54 -3.93 -6.35 -7.68
N ASP A 55 -4.91 -7.16 -8.06
CA ASP A 55 -6.29 -6.70 -8.20
C ASP A 55 -6.89 -6.34 -6.85
N ASP A 56 -6.65 -7.15 -5.83
CA ASP A 56 -7.08 -6.86 -4.45
C ASP A 56 -6.44 -5.57 -3.94
N ALA A 57 -5.12 -5.39 -4.16
CA ALA A 57 -4.41 -4.18 -3.78
C ALA A 57 -5.03 -2.93 -4.42
N ILE A 58 -5.27 -2.97 -5.73
CA ILE A 58 -5.90 -1.89 -6.49
C ILE A 58 -7.30 -1.58 -5.98
N GLN A 59 -8.14 -2.60 -5.84
CA GLN A 59 -9.53 -2.43 -5.40
C GLN A 59 -9.60 -1.86 -3.98
N GLN A 60 -8.77 -2.33 -3.07
CA GLN A 60 -8.74 -1.82 -1.70
C GLN A 60 -8.29 -0.36 -1.66
N ALA A 61 -7.21 0.00 -2.34
CA ALA A 61 -6.72 1.38 -2.40
C ALA A 61 -7.79 2.33 -2.98
N LEU A 62 -8.47 1.93 -4.07
CA LEU A 62 -9.53 2.72 -4.67
C LEU A 62 -10.76 2.85 -3.76
N ARG A 63 -11.17 1.78 -3.07
CA ARG A 63 -12.30 1.85 -2.11
C ARG A 63 -11.98 2.83 -0.99
N THR A 64 -10.79 2.72 -0.38
CA THR A 64 -10.36 3.63 0.69
C THR A 64 -10.30 5.07 0.21
N CYS A 65 -9.73 5.33 -0.96
CA CYS A 65 -9.68 6.67 -1.54
C CYS A 65 -11.07 7.26 -1.78
N ARG A 66 -12.00 6.48 -2.32
CA ARG A 66 -13.37 6.93 -2.63
C ARG A 66 -14.26 7.10 -1.40
N SER A 67 -13.89 6.54 -0.26
CA SER A 67 -14.65 6.65 0.99
C SER A 67 -14.50 8.01 1.70
N HIS A 68 -13.64 8.89 1.21
CA HIS A 68 -13.43 10.23 1.79
C HIS A 68 -14.59 11.18 1.51
N PHE A 69 -15.65 11.10 2.30
CA PHE A 69 -16.88 11.86 2.10
C PHE A 69 -16.75 13.38 2.32
N HIS A 70 -15.72 13.85 3.03
CA HIS A 70 -15.42 15.27 3.23
C HIS A 70 -14.86 15.97 1.99
N VAL A 71 -14.27 15.21 1.06
CA VAL A 71 -13.67 15.73 -0.17
C VAL A 71 -14.26 15.06 -1.41
N LYS A 72 -15.58 15.07 -1.51
CA LYS A 72 -16.36 14.31 -2.51
C LYS A 72 -15.89 14.48 -3.94
N LYS A 73 -15.53 15.70 -4.35
CA LYS A 73 -15.07 15.97 -5.71
C LYS A 73 -13.72 15.31 -5.98
N ALA A 74 -12.79 15.38 -5.03
CA ALA A 74 -11.51 14.70 -5.10
C ALA A 74 -11.70 13.18 -5.06
N ALA A 75 -12.53 12.66 -4.15
CA ALA A 75 -12.83 11.23 -4.01
C ALA A 75 -13.42 10.61 -5.29
N ALA A 76 -14.26 11.35 -6.02
CA ALA A 76 -14.78 10.90 -7.32
C ALA A 76 -13.70 10.76 -8.41
N ARG A 77 -12.53 11.33 -8.19
CA ARG A 77 -11.38 11.30 -9.12
C ARG A 77 -10.26 10.35 -8.70
N CYS A 78 -10.52 9.46 -7.74
CA CYS A 78 -9.53 8.50 -7.26
C CYS A 78 -9.04 7.59 -8.39
N ARG A 79 -7.72 7.55 -8.54
CA ARG A 79 -7.01 6.67 -9.48
C ARG A 79 -5.75 6.11 -8.83
N ILE A 80 -5.31 4.95 -9.28
CA ILE A 80 -4.03 4.38 -8.83
C ILE A 80 -2.90 5.24 -9.37
N VAL A 81 -2.03 5.69 -8.47
CA VAL A 81 -0.82 6.44 -8.82
C VAL A 81 0.42 5.57 -8.78
N ARG A 82 0.43 4.53 -7.91
CA ARG A 82 1.51 3.53 -7.83
C ARG A 82 0.98 2.21 -7.31
N THR A 83 1.58 1.14 -7.81
CA THR A 83 1.61 -0.18 -7.17
C THR A 83 3.03 -0.48 -6.75
N PHE A 84 3.21 -1.25 -5.68
CA PHE A 84 4.53 -1.49 -5.13
C PHE A 84 4.60 -2.83 -4.39
N THR A 85 5.81 -3.33 -4.23
CA THR A 85 6.14 -4.53 -3.47
C THR A 85 7.36 -4.24 -2.61
N ARG A 86 7.36 -4.65 -1.35
CA ARG A 86 8.46 -4.43 -0.39
C ARG A 86 8.89 -2.97 -0.28
N LYS A 87 7.90 -2.08 -0.22
CA LYS A 87 8.12 -0.64 -0.05
C LYS A 87 7.17 -0.06 0.98
N CYS A 88 7.55 1.08 1.51
CA CYS A 88 6.70 1.91 2.35
C CYS A 88 6.19 3.10 1.55
N TYR A 89 4.98 3.53 1.85
CA TYR A 89 4.50 4.84 1.43
C TYR A 89 4.23 5.73 2.65
N ALA A 90 4.34 7.01 2.44
CA ALA A 90 3.99 8.03 3.42
C ALA A 90 3.25 9.18 2.73
N VAL A 91 2.45 9.89 3.51
CA VAL A 91 1.71 11.06 3.06
C VAL A 91 1.94 12.21 4.01
N ALA A 92 2.03 13.41 3.47
CA ALA A 92 2.19 14.64 4.24
C ALA A 92 1.17 15.68 3.78
N PHE A 93 0.62 16.42 4.74
CA PHE A 93 -0.29 17.54 4.51
C PHE A 93 0.11 18.77 5.32
N ASP A 94 -0.24 19.95 4.79
CA ASP A 94 -0.48 21.11 5.62
C ASP A 94 -1.84 20.94 6.31
N PRO A 95 -1.92 20.88 7.64
CA PRO A 95 -3.17 20.59 8.35
C PRO A 95 -4.22 21.70 8.23
N LYS A 96 -3.85 22.87 7.73
CA LYS A 96 -4.79 23.99 7.53
C LYS A 96 -5.62 23.74 6.28
N THR A 97 -6.94 23.62 6.46
CA THR A 97 -7.90 23.51 5.35
C THR A 97 -7.75 24.69 4.37
N GLY A 98 -7.89 24.41 3.07
CA GLY A 98 -7.78 25.43 2.03
C GLY A 98 -6.34 25.82 1.71
N THR A 99 -5.37 24.97 2.00
CA THR A 99 -3.97 25.14 1.60
C THR A 99 -3.55 24.10 0.57
N PRO A 100 -2.56 24.40 -0.29
CA PRO A 100 -2.14 23.47 -1.33
C PRO A 100 -1.15 22.42 -0.84
N GLY A 101 -0.71 22.49 0.43
CA GLY A 101 0.32 21.63 1.01
C GLY A 101 -0.10 20.16 1.04
N PHE A 102 0.37 19.40 0.05
CA PHE A 102 0.16 17.95 -0.07
C PHE A 102 1.37 17.30 -0.72
N GLY A 103 1.74 16.15 -0.18
CA GLY A 103 2.81 15.33 -0.74
C GLY A 103 2.68 13.88 -0.36
N TRP A 104 3.22 13.02 -1.18
CA TRP A 104 3.37 11.61 -0.90
C TRP A 104 4.75 11.11 -1.34
N GLY A 105 5.19 10.03 -0.75
CA GLY A 105 6.47 9.40 -1.04
C GLY A 105 6.39 7.88 -0.99
N LEU A 106 7.28 7.25 -1.71
CA LEU A 106 7.44 5.80 -1.75
C LEU A 106 8.93 5.47 -1.61
N GLY A 107 9.28 4.60 -0.69
CA GLY A 107 10.67 4.24 -0.43
C GLY A 107 10.84 2.81 0.04
N PRO A 108 12.08 2.32 0.12
CA PRO A 108 12.38 0.99 0.68
C PRO A 108 12.08 0.90 2.18
N ASP A 109 11.99 2.05 2.84
CA ASP A 109 11.72 2.18 4.27
C ASP A 109 10.86 3.42 4.57
N VAL A 110 10.31 3.49 5.78
CA VAL A 110 9.47 4.60 6.25
C VAL A 110 10.21 5.92 6.17
N ALA A 111 11.49 5.97 6.57
CA ALA A 111 12.26 7.21 6.60
C ALA A 111 12.41 7.81 5.19
N THR A 112 12.67 6.97 4.19
CA THR A 112 12.78 7.41 2.79
C THR A 112 11.43 7.88 2.24
N ALA A 113 10.35 7.12 2.48
CA ALA A 113 9.00 7.50 2.07
C ALA A 113 8.59 8.83 2.71
N THR A 114 8.84 9.01 4.00
CA THR A 114 8.55 10.22 4.78
C THR A 114 9.30 11.44 4.23
N ARG A 115 10.61 11.32 3.97
CA ARG A 115 11.38 12.43 3.39
C ARG A 115 10.81 12.89 2.06
N GLN A 116 10.44 11.96 1.17
CA GLN A 116 9.84 12.30 -0.12
C GLN A 116 8.48 12.97 0.05
N ALA A 117 7.61 12.43 0.91
CA ALA A 117 6.30 13.02 1.20
C ALA A 117 6.42 14.45 1.72
N MET A 118 7.34 14.70 2.67
CA MET A 118 7.62 16.02 3.21
C MET A 118 8.14 16.99 2.15
N THR A 119 9.10 16.54 1.33
CA THR A 119 9.65 17.38 0.25
C THR A 119 8.55 17.83 -0.72
N HIS A 120 7.68 16.90 -1.14
CA HIS A 120 6.57 17.21 -2.05
C HIS A 120 5.52 18.12 -1.39
N CYS A 121 5.18 17.88 -0.13
CA CYS A 121 4.27 18.74 0.63
C CYS A 121 4.83 20.16 0.75
N GLN A 122 6.08 20.30 1.14
CA GLN A 122 6.72 21.60 1.29
C GLN A 122 6.80 22.38 -0.03
N ALA A 123 7.11 21.67 -1.12
CA ALA A 123 7.12 22.27 -2.44
C ALA A 123 5.73 22.77 -2.88
N SER A 124 4.67 21.99 -2.61
CA SER A 124 3.29 22.35 -2.96
C SER A 124 2.71 23.43 -2.03
N ALA A 125 3.10 23.44 -0.75
CA ALA A 125 2.62 24.40 0.24
C ALA A 125 3.14 25.84 -0.02
N GLY A 126 4.27 25.97 -0.71
CA GLY A 126 4.93 27.24 -0.93
C GLY A 126 5.71 27.75 0.29
N LYS A 127 6.49 28.81 0.11
CA LYS A 127 7.46 29.30 1.10
C LYS A 127 6.84 29.64 2.46
N ASP A 128 5.64 30.22 2.45
CA ASP A 128 4.98 30.68 3.68
C ASP A 128 4.33 29.56 4.49
N ARG A 129 4.13 28.41 3.86
CA ARG A 129 3.41 27.27 4.47
C ARG A 129 4.23 26.00 4.59
N ALA A 130 5.40 25.91 3.97
CA ALA A 130 6.23 24.71 3.94
C ALA A 130 6.53 24.14 5.33
N GLN A 131 6.77 25.02 6.34
CA GLN A 131 7.08 24.59 7.71
C GLN A 131 5.91 23.90 8.44
N PHE A 132 4.70 24.02 7.92
CA PHE A 132 3.51 23.42 8.54
C PHE A 132 3.19 22.02 8.01
N CYS A 133 3.87 21.56 6.97
CA CYS A 133 3.72 20.19 6.48
C CYS A 133 4.01 19.18 7.58
N LYS A 134 3.12 18.19 7.73
CA LYS A 134 3.23 17.13 8.72
C LYS A 134 2.94 15.77 8.07
N ILE A 135 3.66 14.75 8.52
CA ILE A 135 3.36 13.36 8.14
C ILE A 135 2.06 12.93 8.78
N GLN A 136 1.31 12.14 8.04
CA GLN A 136 0.12 11.44 8.51
C GLN A 136 0.52 10.01 8.89
N ASP A 137 0.75 9.79 10.17
CA ASP A 137 1.25 8.49 10.67
C ASP A 137 0.21 7.38 10.50
N ASP A 138 -1.06 7.69 10.60
CA ASP A 138 -2.19 6.78 10.46
C ASP A 138 -2.38 6.21 9.04
N ILE A 139 -1.81 6.88 8.02
CA ILE A 139 -1.84 6.42 6.63
C ILE A 139 -0.43 6.15 6.07
N THR A 140 0.59 6.12 6.92
CA THR A 140 1.94 5.69 6.57
C THR A 140 2.04 4.18 6.78
N ALA A 141 2.36 3.44 5.74
CA ALA A 141 2.40 1.98 5.81
C ALA A 141 3.48 1.36 4.92
N CYS A 142 3.87 0.15 5.26
CA CYS A 142 4.81 -0.66 4.50
C CYS A 142 4.15 -1.96 4.07
N ASP A 143 4.45 -2.34 2.83
CA ASP A 143 4.22 -3.68 2.35
C ASP A 143 5.34 -4.56 2.89
N ARG A 144 5.03 -5.37 3.90
CA ARG A 144 6.02 -6.18 4.63
C ARG A 144 5.96 -7.61 4.14
N HIS A 145 7.12 -8.10 3.71
CA HIS A 145 7.38 -9.52 3.69
C HIS A 145 8.11 -9.92 4.98
N ASN A 146 7.49 -10.76 5.76
CA ASN A 146 8.21 -11.63 6.67
C ASN A 146 8.71 -12.88 5.93
#